data_59cfd82e798859f9a5d50d54f7908878
#
_entry.id   59cfd82e798859f9a5d50d54f7908878
#
_cell.length_a   1.000
_cell.length_b   1.000
_cell.length_c   1.000
_cell.angle_alpha   90.00
_cell.angle_beta   90.00
_cell.angle_gamma   90.00
#
_symmetry.space_group_name_H-M   'P 1'
#
loop_
_entity.id
_entity.type
_entity.pdbx_description
1 polymer ?
#
loop_
_entity_poly.entity_id
_entity_poly.type
_entity_poly.pdbx_seq_one_letter_code
_entity_poly.pdbx_strand_id
1 'polypeptide(L)'
;MRYTVDDGCNAWLASAMLNPDILMKVLKRFGSARQLYNALCNGDSLVLGDYFEPNAIMRLRASAKRDAMHEMLVALHKESIGIISYDDFLYPDALRNINSPPPFLFYKGNLECLKKKCITIVGTRKASPASIEKTKEIAYDLAKEALQSSAVWRWE
;
A
#
# COMPACT_ATOMS: atom_id res chain seq x y z
N MET A 1 -12.01 4.38 -11.82
CA MET A 1 -11.78 3.41 -10.72
C MET A 1 -12.93 3.54 -9.73
N ARG A 2 -13.52 2.45 -9.26
CA ARG A 2 -14.65 2.50 -8.30
C ARG A 2 -14.12 2.01 -6.95
N TYR A 3 -14.12 2.89 -5.95
CA TYR A 3 -13.70 2.52 -4.60
C TYR A 3 -14.85 1.91 -3.81
N THR A 4 -14.51 1.01 -2.93
CA THR A 4 -15.42 0.33 -1.99
C THR A 4 -15.26 0.91 -0.59
N VAL A 5 -16.13 0.49 0.33
CA VAL A 5 -15.98 0.80 1.76
C VAL A 5 -14.70 0.18 2.33
N ASP A 6 -14.32 -0.99 1.82
CA ASP A 6 -13.10 -1.67 2.25
C ASP A 6 -11.85 -0.89 1.84
N ASP A 7 -11.84 -0.27 0.64
CA ASP A 7 -10.75 0.63 0.23
C ASP A 7 -10.62 1.84 1.17
N GLY A 8 -11.75 2.38 1.64
CA GLY A 8 -11.75 3.46 2.63
C GLY A 8 -11.14 3.04 3.96
N CYS A 9 -11.49 1.85 4.45
CA CYS A 9 -10.92 1.30 5.67
C CYS A 9 -9.42 0.98 5.51
N ASN A 10 -9.03 0.42 4.36
CA ASN A 10 -7.63 0.15 4.04
C ASN A 10 -6.81 1.43 3.99
N ALA A 11 -7.30 2.48 3.30
CA ALA A 11 -6.64 3.77 3.20
C ALA A 11 -6.49 4.46 4.57
N TRP A 12 -7.56 4.44 5.37
CA TRP A 12 -7.54 4.96 6.73
C TRP A 12 -6.47 4.25 7.58
N LEU A 13 -6.44 2.91 7.56
CA LEU A 13 -5.50 2.16 8.38
C LEU A 13 -4.05 2.31 7.87
N ALA A 14 -3.86 2.39 6.56
CA ALA A 14 -2.54 2.68 5.96
C ALA A 14 -2.01 4.06 6.36
N SER A 15 -2.89 5.08 6.45
CA SER A 15 -2.52 6.44 6.85
C SER A 15 -2.12 6.58 8.32
N ALA A 16 -2.46 5.60 9.15
CA ALA A 16 -2.10 5.60 10.57
C ALA A 16 -0.60 5.39 10.82
N MET A 17 0.18 5.06 9.79
CA MET A 17 1.65 4.89 9.81
C MET A 17 2.14 4.01 10.99
N LEU A 18 1.44 2.91 11.21
CA LEU A 18 1.75 1.94 12.26
C LEU A 18 2.85 0.98 11.77
N ASN A 19 3.53 0.33 12.72
CA ASN A 19 4.51 -0.69 12.39
C ASN A 19 3.87 -1.81 11.54
N PRO A 20 4.42 -2.13 10.35
CA PRO A 20 3.83 -3.11 9.43
C PRO A 20 3.65 -4.49 10.05
N ASP A 21 4.60 -4.98 10.86
CA ASP A 21 4.55 -6.31 11.47
C ASP A 21 3.42 -6.39 12.52
N ILE A 22 3.26 -5.33 13.30
CA ILE A 22 2.16 -5.24 14.27
C ILE A 22 0.84 -5.17 13.52
N LEU A 23 0.78 -4.35 12.47
CA LEU A 23 -0.41 -4.18 11.67
C LEU A 23 -0.85 -5.48 10.98
N MET A 24 0.11 -6.27 10.47
CA MET A 24 -0.16 -7.61 9.92
C MET A 24 -0.73 -8.56 10.97
N LYS A 25 -0.22 -8.55 12.21
CA LYS A 25 -0.76 -9.37 13.30
C LYS A 25 -2.20 -8.97 13.64
N VAL A 26 -2.46 -7.68 13.69
CA VAL A 26 -3.80 -7.14 13.94
C VAL A 26 -4.76 -7.51 12.82
N LEU A 27 -4.36 -7.34 11.56
CA LEU A 27 -5.20 -7.73 10.42
C LEU A 27 -5.50 -9.23 10.41
N LYS A 28 -4.52 -10.08 10.72
CA LYS A 28 -4.75 -11.53 10.88
C LYS A 28 -5.74 -11.84 12.00
N ARG A 29 -5.72 -11.09 13.10
CA ARG A 29 -6.63 -11.28 14.24
C ARG A 29 -8.04 -10.84 13.96
N PHE A 30 -8.21 -9.70 13.28
CA PHE A 30 -9.52 -9.10 12.98
C PHE A 30 -10.07 -9.53 11.62
N GLY A 31 -9.25 -10.07 10.72
CA GLY A 31 -9.62 -10.50 9.38
C GLY A 31 -9.52 -9.40 8.31
N SER A 32 -9.83 -8.14 8.64
CA SER A 32 -9.73 -7.03 7.68
C SER A 32 -9.67 -5.67 8.38
N ALA A 33 -9.24 -4.63 7.64
CA ALA A 33 -9.27 -3.24 8.13
C ALA A 33 -10.70 -2.79 8.47
N ARG A 34 -11.70 -3.26 7.73
CA ARG A 34 -13.12 -2.97 7.99
C ARG A 34 -13.60 -3.58 9.31
N GLN A 35 -13.22 -4.82 9.61
CA GLN A 35 -13.57 -5.46 10.88
C GLN A 35 -12.89 -4.76 12.05
N LEU A 36 -11.62 -4.37 11.90
CA LEU A 36 -10.92 -3.55 12.88
C LEU A 36 -11.61 -2.20 13.11
N TYR A 37 -12.00 -1.51 12.03
CA TYR A 37 -12.75 -0.26 12.10
C TYR A 37 -14.04 -0.43 12.89
N ASN A 38 -14.83 -1.46 12.58
CA ASN A 38 -16.08 -1.75 13.27
C ASN A 38 -15.85 -2.05 14.77
N ALA A 39 -14.83 -2.84 15.11
CA ALA A 39 -14.48 -3.12 16.50
C ALA A 39 -14.12 -1.85 17.28
N LEU A 40 -13.36 -0.93 16.66
CA LEU A 40 -13.03 0.38 17.25
C LEU A 40 -14.27 1.24 17.47
N CYS A 41 -15.20 1.26 16.52
CA CYS A 41 -16.45 2.02 16.63
C CYS A 41 -17.39 1.45 17.69
N ASN A 42 -17.41 0.12 17.88
CA ASN A 42 -18.23 -0.57 18.86
C ASN A 42 -17.65 -0.55 20.29
N GLY A 43 -16.43 -0.05 20.46
CA GLY A 43 -15.80 0.06 21.77
C GLY A 43 -14.94 -1.15 22.18
N ASP A 44 -14.78 -2.16 21.32
CA ASP A 44 -14.00 -3.39 21.56
C ASP A 44 -12.48 -3.17 21.60
N SER A 45 -12.05 -2.05 22.20
CA SER A 45 -10.63 -1.63 22.19
C SER A 45 -9.75 -2.40 23.17
N LEU A 46 -10.31 -3.18 24.08
CA LEU A 46 -9.53 -3.96 25.06
C LEU A 46 -8.58 -4.95 24.37
N VAL A 47 -9.02 -5.57 23.28
CA VAL A 47 -8.20 -6.51 22.49
C VAL A 47 -7.06 -5.82 21.76
N LEU A 48 -7.14 -4.51 21.50
CA LEU A 48 -6.10 -3.74 20.83
C LEU A 48 -4.94 -3.35 21.74
N GLY A 49 -5.16 -3.35 23.07
CA GLY A 49 -4.12 -3.10 24.05
C GLY A 49 -2.98 -4.12 24.02
N ASP A 50 -3.22 -5.32 23.50
CA ASP A 50 -2.19 -6.34 23.30
C ASP A 50 -1.22 -6.00 22.15
N TYR A 51 -1.60 -5.10 21.27
CA TYR A 51 -0.86 -4.76 20.04
C TYR A 51 -0.38 -3.32 19.98
N PHE A 52 -1.12 -2.40 20.59
CA PHE A 52 -0.87 -0.97 20.48
C PHE A 52 -0.87 -0.28 21.84
N GLU A 53 0.01 0.69 21.97
CA GLU A 53 0.00 1.62 23.08
C GLU A 53 -1.32 2.41 23.16
N PRO A 54 -1.81 2.80 24.35
CA PRO A 54 -3.06 3.53 24.53
C PRO A 54 -3.18 4.78 23.66
N ASN A 55 -2.09 5.52 23.48
CA ASN A 55 -2.05 6.71 22.62
C ASN A 55 -2.27 6.37 21.12
N ALA A 56 -1.79 5.22 20.66
CA ALA A 56 -2.02 4.77 19.28
C ALA A 56 -3.47 4.38 19.06
N ILE A 57 -4.09 3.68 20.02
CA ILE A 57 -5.51 3.33 20.00
C ILE A 57 -6.37 4.59 19.98
N MET A 58 -6.04 5.58 20.80
CA MET A 58 -6.77 6.85 20.86
C MET A 58 -6.69 7.61 19.51
N ARG A 59 -5.52 7.65 18.88
CA ARG A 59 -5.32 8.27 17.54
C ARG A 59 -6.11 7.51 16.47
N LEU A 60 -6.08 6.18 16.46
CA LEU A 60 -6.85 5.36 15.55
C LEU A 60 -8.35 5.64 15.67
N ARG A 61 -8.87 5.71 16.90
CA ARG A 61 -10.27 6.08 17.15
C ARG A 61 -10.60 7.49 16.68
N ALA A 62 -9.76 8.46 16.97
CA ALA A 62 -9.99 9.85 16.60
C ALA A 62 -10.02 10.03 15.06
N SER A 63 -9.24 9.23 14.32
CA SER A 63 -9.18 9.25 12.86
C SER A 63 -10.23 8.37 12.18
N ALA A 64 -10.91 7.46 12.92
CA ALA A 64 -11.92 6.55 12.39
C ALA A 64 -13.27 7.27 12.11
N LYS A 65 -13.22 8.32 11.28
CA LYS A 65 -14.39 9.11 10.89
C LYS A 65 -14.74 8.83 9.43
N ARG A 66 -16.03 8.62 9.15
CA ARG A 66 -16.51 8.35 7.78
C ARG A 66 -16.18 9.48 6.80
N ASP A 67 -16.31 10.72 7.25
CA ASP A 67 -16.02 11.88 6.40
C ASP A 67 -14.55 11.95 6.02
N ALA A 68 -13.64 11.70 6.97
CA ALA A 68 -12.20 11.65 6.72
C ALA A 68 -11.82 10.53 5.74
N MET A 69 -12.44 9.33 5.86
CA MET A 69 -12.24 8.25 4.90
C MET A 69 -12.78 8.62 3.51
N HIS A 70 -13.92 9.29 3.45
CA HIS A 70 -14.49 9.74 2.18
C HIS A 70 -13.60 10.78 1.49
N GLU A 71 -13.13 11.78 2.21
CA GLU A 71 -12.18 12.78 1.70
C GLU A 71 -10.90 12.13 1.17
N MET A 72 -10.36 11.13 1.89
CA MET A 72 -9.19 10.37 1.47
C MET A 72 -9.46 9.62 0.17
N LEU A 73 -10.60 8.94 0.04
CA LEU A 73 -10.98 8.25 -1.20
C LEU A 73 -11.16 9.22 -2.38
N VAL A 74 -11.72 10.39 -2.14
CA VAL A 74 -11.84 11.46 -3.15
C VAL A 74 -10.45 11.91 -3.62
N ALA A 75 -9.51 12.12 -2.69
CA ALA A 75 -8.13 12.48 -3.02
C ALA A 75 -7.42 11.38 -3.84
N LEU A 76 -7.56 10.12 -3.44
CA LEU A 76 -7.02 8.98 -4.18
C LEU A 76 -7.62 8.89 -5.59
N HIS A 77 -8.92 9.12 -5.70
CA HIS A 77 -9.61 9.11 -7.00
C HIS A 77 -9.10 10.19 -7.93
N LYS A 78 -8.96 11.42 -7.44
CA LYS A 78 -8.44 12.57 -8.19
C LYS A 78 -7.06 12.27 -8.78
N GLU A 79 -6.22 11.56 -8.02
CA GLU A 79 -4.87 11.20 -8.41
C GLU A 79 -4.78 9.86 -9.16
N SER A 80 -5.91 9.17 -9.39
CA SER A 80 -5.97 7.82 -9.98
C SER A 80 -5.11 6.80 -9.23
N ILE A 81 -5.06 6.90 -7.90
CA ILE A 81 -4.32 6.00 -7.03
C ILE A 81 -5.26 4.91 -6.51
N GLY A 82 -4.94 3.65 -6.80
CA GLY A 82 -5.60 2.50 -6.20
C GLY A 82 -4.96 2.07 -4.89
N ILE A 83 -5.68 1.29 -4.11
CA ILE A 83 -5.16 0.64 -2.91
C ILE A 83 -5.52 -0.84 -2.94
N ILE A 84 -4.58 -1.69 -2.54
CA ILE A 84 -4.79 -3.13 -2.34
C ILE A 84 -4.23 -3.55 -0.98
N SER A 85 -4.85 -4.56 -0.40
CA SER A 85 -4.37 -5.20 0.84
C SER A 85 -3.51 -6.44 0.54
N TYR A 86 -2.77 -6.89 1.54
CA TYR A 86 -1.93 -8.08 1.46
C TYR A 86 -2.71 -9.34 1.01
N ASP A 87 -3.99 -9.46 1.38
CA ASP A 87 -4.84 -10.61 1.03
C ASP A 87 -5.48 -10.49 -0.35
N ASP A 88 -5.29 -9.37 -1.04
CA ASP A 88 -5.81 -9.16 -2.39
C ASP A 88 -5.11 -10.07 -3.40
N PHE A 89 -5.88 -10.63 -4.34
CA PHE A 89 -5.35 -11.47 -5.43
C PHE A 89 -4.33 -10.74 -6.32
N LEU A 90 -4.42 -9.43 -6.44
CA LEU A 90 -3.51 -8.60 -7.21
C LEU A 90 -2.25 -8.18 -6.42
N TYR A 91 -2.16 -8.54 -5.14
CA TYR A 91 -0.97 -8.22 -4.35
C TYR A 91 0.25 -8.98 -4.90
N PRO A 92 1.39 -8.30 -5.16
CA PRO A 92 2.55 -8.93 -5.81
C PRO A 92 3.17 -10.03 -4.96
N ASP A 93 3.32 -11.24 -5.51
CA ASP A 93 3.93 -12.38 -4.82
C ASP A 93 5.38 -12.11 -4.39
N ALA A 94 6.13 -11.34 -5.17
CA ALA A 94 7.49 -10.93 -4.81
C ALA A 94 7.54 -10.15 -3.48
N LEU A 95 6.51 -9.34 -3.20
CA LEU A 95 6.40 -8.60 -1.93
C LEU A 95 5.84 -9.46 -0.79
N ARG A 96 5.07 -10.53 -1.08
CA ARG A 96 4.60 -11.47 -0.04
C ARG A 96 5.77 -12.21 0.61
N ASN A 97 6.84 -12.43 -0.14
CA ASN A 97 7.98 -13.25 0.25
C ASN A 97 9.09 -12.48 0.98
N ILE A 98 8.95 -11.18 1.21
CA ILE A 98 9.90 -10.41 2.02
C ILE A 98 9.60 -10.57 3.51
N ASN A 99 10.61 -10.31 4.36
CA ASN A 99 10.49 -10.52 5.81
C ASN A 99 9.36 -9.71 6.47
N SER A 100 9.10 -8.49 5.99
CA SER A 100 8.07 -7.61 6.51
C SER A 100 7.26 -7.01 5.35
N PRO A 101 6.30 -7.77 4.79
CA PRO A 101 5.51 -7.30 3.68
C PRO A 101 4.57 -6.15 4.13
N PRO A 102 4.47 -5.06 3.36
CA PRO A 102 3.55 -3.98 3.68
C PRO A 102 2.10 -4.46 3.60
N PRO A 103 1.27 -4.23 4.64
CA PRO A 103 -0.12 -4.69 4.66
C PRO A 103 -0.99 -4.09 3.55
N PHE A 104 -0.63 -2.90 3.09
CA PHE A 104 -1.32 -2.18 2.03
C PHE A 104 -0.33 -1.61 1.03
N LEU A 105 -0.74 -1.56 -0.24
CA LEU A 105 0.01 -0.92 -1.32
C LEU A 105 -0.87 0.11 -2.02
N PHE A 106 -0.37 1.32 -2.17
CA PHE A 106 -0.92 2.31 -3.07
C PHE A 106 -0.26 2.16 -4.44
N TYR A 107 -1.04 2.24 -5.51
CA TYR A 107 -0.52 2.05 -6.86
C TYR A 107 -1.16 3.00 -7.87
N LYS A 108 -0.44 3.32 -8.92
CA LYS A 108 -0.95 3.98 -10.14
C LYS A 108 -0.74 3.05 -11.33
N GLY A 109 -1.76 2.94 -12.19
CA GLY A 109 -1.67 2.13 -13.40
C GLY A 109 -2.22 0.72 -13.23
N ASN A 110 -1.66 -0.23 -13.97
CA ASN A 110 -2.18 -1.59 -14.07
C ASN A 110 -1.31 -2.58 -13.29
N LEU A 111 -1.86 -3.15 -12.21
CA LEU A 111 -1.19 -4.16 -11.38
C LEU A 111 -0.92 -5.48 -12.09
N GLU A 112 -1.71 -5.84 -13.12
CA GLU A 112 -1.49 -7.05 -13.92
C GLU A 112 -0.09 -7.10 -14.53
N CYS A 113 0.53 -5.94 -14.72
CA CYS A 113 1.89 -5.83 -15.18
C CYS A 113 2.89 -6.53 -14.24
N LEU A 114 2.64 -6.55 -12.93
CA LEU A 114 3.53 -7.15 -11.93
C LEU A 114 3.49 -8.68 -11.91
N LYS A 115 2.53 -9.29 -12.59
CA LYS A 115 2.45 -10.76 -12.77
C LYS A 115 3.40 -11.27 -13.86
N LYS A 116 3.92 -10.37 -14.69
CA LYS A 116 4.89 -10.72 -15.75
C LYS A 116 6.31 -10.74 -15.18
N LYS A 117 7.25 -11.27 -15.96
CA LYS A 117 8.67 -11.17 -15.61
C LYS A 117 9.07 -9.69 -15.56
N CYS A 118 9.53 -9.25 -14.41
CA CYS A 118 9.93 -7.87 -14.18
C CYS A 118 11.44 -7.79 -14.00
N ILE A 119 12.05 -6.74 -14.57
CA ILE A 119 13.43 -6.37 -14.31
C ILE A 119 13.41 -5.01 -13.60
N THR A 120 14.10 -4.92 -12.48
CA THR A 120 14.20 -3.67 -11.71
C THR A 120 15.45 -2.91 -12.14
N ILE A 121 15.26 -1.66 -12.55
CA ILE A 121 16.35 -0.73 -12.86
C ILE A 121 16.48 0.24 -11.70
N VAL A 122 17.66 0.27 -11.05
CA VAL A 122 17.94 1.16 -9.92
C VAL A 122 19.13 2.06 -10.24
N GLY A 123 19.14 3.27 -9.68
CA GLY A 123 20.21 4.23 -9.95
C GLY A 123 20.31 5.28 -8.86
N THR A 124 21.28 6.19 -9.03
CA THR A 124 21.47 7.33 -8.13
C THR A 124 20.36 8.37 -8.32
N ARG A 125 20.04 9.11 -7.26
CA ARG A 125 19.07 10.23 -7.31
C ARG A 125 19.54 11.39 -8.20
N LYS A 126 20.86 11.55 -8.38
CA LYS A 126 21.48 12.56 -9.24
C LYS A 126 22.19 11.86 -10.39
N ALA A 127 21.42 11.28 -11.29
CA ALA A 127 21.97 10.62 -12.46
C ALA A 127 22.49 11.65 -13.48
N SER A 128 23.62 11.34 -14.15
CA SER A 128 24.11 12.15 -15.27
C SER A 128 23.17 12.02 -16.48
N PRO A 129 23.13 13.03 -17.38
CA PRO A 129 22.35 12.94 -18.61
C PRO A 129 22.66 11.68 -19.43
N ALA A 130 23.93 11.30 -19.54
CA ALA A 130 24.35 10.10 -20.25
C ALA A 130 23.81 8.81 -19.60
N SER A 131 23.78 8.73 -18.26
CA SER A 131 23.20 7.59 -17.53
C SER A 131 21.69 7.49 -17.74
N ILE A 132 20.99 8.62 -17.81
CA ILE A 132 19.56 8.69 -18.07
C ILE A 132 19.25 8.14 -19.48
N GLU A 133 19.98 8.61 -20.51
CA GLU A 133 19.79 8.13 -21.89
C GLU A 133 20.08 6.63 -22.01
N LYS A 134 21.17 6.15 -21.41
CA LYS A 134 21.50 4.72 -21.43
C LYS A 134 20.44 3.86 -20.73
N THR A 135 19.88 4.37 -19.62
CA THR A 135 18.79 3.69 -18.92
C THR A 135 17.52 3.61 -19.79
N LYS A 136 17.21 4.67 -20.54
CA LYS A 136 16.06 4.67 -21.46
C LYS A 136 16.24 3.64 -22.59
N GLU A 137 17.43 3.57 -23.19
CA GLU A 137 17.75 2.57 -24.23
C GLU A 137 17.53 1.14 -23.68
N ILE A 138 18.14 0.83 -22.53
CA ILE A 138 18.03 -0.49 -21.90
C ILE A 138 16.57 -0.81 -21.58
N ALA A 139 15.83 0.14 -20.99
CA ALA A 139 14.42 -0.06 -20.66
C ALA A 139 13.57 -0.29 -21.91
N TYR A 140 13.85 0.41 -23.00
CA TYR A 140 13.17 0.25 -24.29
C TYR A 140 13.42 -1.12 -24.92
N ASP A 141 14.68 -1.57 -24.95
CA ASP A 141 15.06 -2.87 -25.51
C ASP A 141 14.44 -4.03 -24.70
N LEU A 142 14.48 -3.94 -23.38
CA LEU A 142 13.84 -4.91 -22.49
C LEU A 142 12.30 -4.95 -22.68
N ALA A 143 11.67 -3.80 -22.89
CA ALA A 143 10.24 -3.73 -23.14
C ALA A 143 9.85 -4.37 -24.48
N LYS A 144 10.70 -4.29 -25.51
CA LYS A 144 10.47 -4.98 -26.79
C LYS A 144 10.45 -6.50 -26.68
N GLU A 145 11.26 -7.05 -25.80
CA GLU A 145 11.34 -8.51 -25.56
C GLU A 145 10.23 -9.04 -24.63
N ALA A 146 9.12 -8.31 -24.48
CA ALA A 146 8.01 -8.62 -23.59
C ALA A 146 8.39 -8.75 -22.10
N LEU A 147 9.55 -8.25 -21.72
CA LEU A 147 9.93 -8.06 -20.32
C LEU A 147 9.39 -6.72 -19.84
N GLN A 148 8.78 -6.69 -18.67
CA GLN A 148 8.37 -5.42 -18.08
C GLN A 148 9.47 -4.86 -17.19
N SER A 149 9.87 -3.63 -17.47
CA SER A 149 10.75 -2.89 -16.57
C SER A 149 9.90 -2.19 -15.49
N SER A 150 10.16 -2.47 -14.22
CA SER A 150 9.63 -1.71 -13.10
C SER A 150 10.68 -0.72 -12.63
N ALA A 151 10.37 0.57 -12.70
CA ALA A 151 11.21 1.60 -12.10
C ALA A 151 10.68 1.92 -10.71
N VAL A 152 11.50 1.73 -9.68
CA VAL A 152 11.17 2.15 -8.32
C VAL A 152 11.78 3.53 -8.08
N TRP A 153 10.93 4.54 -7.96
CA TRP A 153 11.33 5.88 -7.55
C TRP A 153 11.14 5.98 -6.04
N ARG A 154 12.21 6.25 -5.31
CA ARG A 154 12.15 6.57 -3.89
C ARG A 154 12.34 8.07 -3.73
N TRP A 155 11.31 8.73 -3.17
CA TRP A 155 11.39 10.10 -2.71
C TRP A 155 11.69 10.06 -1.20
N GLU A 156 12.73 10.72 -0.78
CA GLU A 156 12.98 11.11 0.62
C GLU A 156 12.94 12.61 0.73
#